data_c47736fae96e5b67b19060dc926ff096
#
_entry.id   c47736fae96e5b67b19060dc926ff096
#
_cell.length_a   1.000
_cell.length_b   1.000
_cell.length_c   1.000
_cell.angle_alpha   90.00
_cell.angle_beta   90.00
_cell.angle_gamma   90.00
#
_symmetry.space_group_name_H-M   'P 1'
#
loop_
_entity.id
_entity.type
_entity.pdbx_description
1 polymer ?
#
loop_
_entity_poly.entity_id
_entity_poly.type
_entity_poly.pdbx_seq_one_letter_code
_entity_poly.pdbx_strand_id
1 'polypeptide(L)'
;MKKVAIILARGGSKRIPNKNIKSFLDQPIISYSIRAAISSQLFDEVIVSTDCEKIKKVAESYGAKVPFLRSSINSNDHATTVDALFEVLNFYKSKNKIFDLATCIYACAPFITSSLLIKSYEILKTNNSDSVFPVMAYSHPIQRALK
;
A
#
# COMPACT_ATOMS: atom_id res chain seq x y z
N MET A 1 -7.47 9.03 -17.14
CA MET A 1 -6.31 8.38 -16.49
C MET A 1 -6.84 7.57 -15.31
N LYS A 2 -6.72 6.24 -15.38
CA LYS A 2 -7.16 5.31 -14.32
C LYS A 2 -6.07 5.13 -13.27
N LYS A 3 -6.43 5.29 -12.01
CA LYS A 3 -5.47 5.28 -10.89
C LYS A 3 -5.87 4.22 -9.86
N VAL A 4 -4.88 3.50 -9.34
CA VAL A 4 -5.08 2.48 -8.30
C VAL A 4 -4.19 2.71 -7.10
N ALA A 5 -4.74 2.59 -5.88
CA ALA A 5 -3.96 2.42 -4.67
C ALA A 5 -3.85 0.93 -4.34
N ILE A 6 -2.64 0.44 -4.13
CA ILE A 6 -2.36 -0.96 -3.75
C ILE A 6 -1.70 -0.96 -2.38
N ILE A 7 -2.42 -1.49 -1.39
CA ILE A 7 -1.95 -1.59 0.00
C ILE A 7 -1.44 -3.02 0.22
N LEU A 8 -0.15 -3.13 0.54
CA LEU A 8 0.50 -4.43 0.71
C LEU A 8 0.43 -4.90 2.16
N ALA A 9 -0.21 -6.06 2.38
CA ALA A 9 -0.49 -6.57 3.73
C ALA A 9 -0.40 -8.10 3.80
N ARG A 10 0.83 -8.68 3.84
CA ARG A 10 0.98 -10.13 4.01
C ARG A 10 0.64 -10.59 5.43
N GLY A 11 0.14 -11.84 5.57
CA GLY A 11 -0.21 -12.47 6.86
C GLY A 11 0.99 -12.92 7.67
N GLY A 12 2.07 -13.36 7.00
CA GLY A 12 3.24 -13.99 7.60
C GLY A 12 4.21 -13.05 8.34
N SER A 13 3.71 -12.18 9.20
CA SER A 13 4.56 -11.26 9.99
C SER A 13 5.22 -11.98 11.16
N LYS A 14 6.53 -12.25 11.07
CA LYS A 14 7.30 -13.04 12.07
C LYS A 14 7.62 -12.25 13.36
N ARG A 15 8.05 -10.98 13.25
CA ARG A 15 8.45 -10.15 14.42
C ARG A 15 7.27 -9.69 15.25
N ILE A 16 6.16 -9.35 14.61
CA ILE A 16 4.94 -8.88 15.26
C ILE A 16 3.78 -9.68 14.66
N PRO A 17 3.21 -10.65 15.37
CA PRO A 17 2.07 -11.43 14.88
C PRO A 17 0.91 -10.53 14.49
N ASN A 18 0.28 -10.81 13.35
CA ASN A 18 -0.86 -10.05 12.81
C ASN A 18 -0.58 -8.54 12.66
N LYS A 19 0.68 -8.14 12.42
CA LYS A 19 1.11 -6.74 12.39
C LYS A 19 0.14 -5.82 11.65
N ASN A 20 -0.30 -6.22 10.46
CA ASN A 20 -1.10 -5.40 9.56
C ASN A 20 -2.54 -5.15 10.04
N ILE A 21 -3.05 -5.94 10.99
CA ILE A 21 -4.38 -5.77 11.58
C ILE A 21 -4.31 -5.58 13.11
N LYS A 22 -3.11 -5.37 13.67
CA LYS A 22 -2.94 -5.07 15.08
C LYS A 22 -3.61 -3.74 15.40
N SER A 23 -4.23 -3.65 16.59
CA SER A 23 -4.83 -2.40 17.06
C SER A 23 -3.77 -1.33 17.23
N PHE A 24 -4.06 -0.16 16.69
CA PHE A 24 -3.33 1.09 16.85
C PHE A 24 -4.36 2.21 17.07
N LEU A 25 -4.35 2.83 18.25
CA LEU A 25 -5.37 3.81 18.66
C LEU A 25 -6.80 3.28 18.38
N ASP A 26 -7.09 2.09 18.94
CA ASP A 26 -8.37 1.39 18.89
C ASP A 26 -8.89 0.99 17.49
N GLN A 27 -8.04 1.08 16.47
CA GLN A 27 -8.37 0.67 15.11
C GLN A 27 -7.30 -0.28 14.54
N PRO A 28 -7.65 -1.24 13.66
CA PRO A 28 -6.64 -2.00 12.93
C PRO A 28 -5.71 -1.06 12.16
N ILE A 29 -4.39 -1.22 12.29
CA ILE A 29 -3.43 -0.27 11.70
C ILE A 29 -3.59 -0.09 10.19
N ILE A 30 -3.99 -1.14 9.47
CA ILE A 30 -4.26 -1.07 8.02
C ILE A 30 -5.38 -0.09 7.67
N SER A 31 -6.35 0.16 8.59
CA SER A 31 -7.49 1.04 8.34
C SER A 31 -7.07 2.47 8.06
N TYR A 32 -5.96 2.93 8.62
CA TYR A 32 -5.42 4.27 8.38
C TYR A 32 -5.00 4.46 6.93
N SER A 33 -4.26 3.49 6.38
CA SER A 33 -3.84 3.51 4.97
C SER A 33 -5.05 3.41 4.03
N ILE A 34 -6.03 2.57 4.34
CA ILE A 34 -7.26 2.42 3.54
C ILE A 34 -8.06 3.73 3.53
N ARG A 35 -8.30 4.30 4.72
CA ARG A 35 -9.05 5.56 4.84
C ARG A 35 -8.34 6.72 4.14
N ALA A 36 -7.02 6.84 4.28
CA ALA A 36 -6.25 7.88 3.60
C ALA A 36 -6.40 7.77 2.08
N ALA A 37 -6.33 6.54 1.53
CA ALA A 37 -6.50 6.30 0.11
C ALA A 37 -7.92 6.63 -0.36
N ILE A 38 -8.96 6.16 0.34
CA ILE A 38 -10.36 6.43 -0.02
C ILE A 38 -10.68 7.91 0.11
N SER A 39 -10.31 8.55 1.23
CA SER A 39 -10.60 9.96 1.48
C SER A 39 -9.86 10.92 0.55
N SER A 40 -8.79 10.48 -0.10
CA SER A 40 -8.10 11.29 -1.11
C SER A 40 -8.92 11.48 -2.39
N GLN A 41 -9.87 10.60 -2.65
CA GLN A 41 -10.68 10.57 -3.89
C GLN A 41 -9.83 10.53 -5.18
N LEU A 42 -8.56 10.16 -5.08
CA LEU A 42 -7.63 10.09 -6.22
C LEU A 42 -7.79 8.83 -7.05
N PHE A 43 -8.23 7.73 -6.43
CA PHE A 43 -8.12 6.39 -6.98
C PHE A 43 -9.46 5.85 -7.46
N ASP A 44 -9.47 5.25 -8.64
CA ASP A 44 -10.63 4.49 -9.15
C ASP A 44 -10.81 3.17 -8.38
N GLU A 45 -9.73 2.63 -7.84
CA GLU A 45 -9.72 1.41 -7.03
C GLU A 45 -8.77 1.56 -5.84
N VAL A 46 -9.21 1.13 -4.66
CA VAL A 46 -8.37 0.95 -3.47
C VAL A 46 -8.34 -0.53 -3.14
N ILE A 47 -7.16 -1.14 -3.28
CA ILE A 47 -6.95 -2.59 -3.24
C ILE A 47 -6.02 -2.93 -2.09
N VAL A 48 -6.35 -3.97 -1.35
CA VAL A 48 -5.42 -4.62 -0.42
C VAL A 48 -4.96 -5.94 -1.03
N SER A 49 -3.65 -6.08 -1.22
CA SER A 49 -3.01 -7.32 -1.65
C SER A 49 -2.56 -8.10 -0.42
N THR A 50 -3.20 -9.23 -0.15
CA THR A 50 -2.94 -10.09 1.01
C THR A 50 -3.08 -11.57 0.67
N ASP A 51 -2.36 -12.42 1.40
CA ASP A 51 -2.44 -13.89 1.41
C ASP A 51 -3.29 -14.43 2.58
N CYS A 52 -3.89 -13.54 3.39
CA CYS A 52 -4.53 -13.88 4.65
C CYS A 52 -6.01 -13.48 4.68
N GLU A 53 -6.90 -14.46 4.85
CA GLU A 53 -8.35 -14.25 4.94
C GLU A 53 -8.77 -13.30 6.08
N LYS A 54 -8.05 -13.30 7.21
CA LYS A 54 -8.34 -12.36 8.31
C LYS A 54 -8.08 -10.91 7.89
N ILE A 55 -6.96 -10.68 7.19
CA ILE A 55 -6.63 -9.34 6.68
C ILE A 55 -7.63 -8.92 5.61
N LYS A 56 -8.02 -9.84 4.72
CA LYS A 56 -9.04 -9.59 3.70
C LYS A 56 -10.34 -9.09 4.33
N LYS A 57 -10.90 -9.83 5.30
CA LYS A 57 -12.15 -9.44 5.98
C LYS A 57 -12.05 -8.04 6.62
N VAL A 58 -10.93 -7.75 7.28
CA VAL A 58 -10.70 -6.42 7.86
C VAL A 58 -10.61 -5.36 6.77
N ALA A 59 -9.85 -5.61 5.70
CA ALA A 59 -9.70 -4.64 4.61
C ALA A 59 -11.04 -4.30 3.94
N GLU A 60 -11.85 -5.32 3.66
CA GLU A 60 -13.17 -5.16 3.05
C GLU A 60 -14.15 -4.41 3.98
N SER A 61 -14.09 -4.62 5.30
CA SER A 61 -14.92 -3.87 6.26
C SER A 61 -14.59 -2.39 6.32
N TYR A 62 -13.40 -1.98 5.87
CA TYR A 62 -12.98 -0.57 5.73
C TYR A 62 -13.12 -0.03 4.29
N GLY A 63 -13.74 -0.79 3.37
CA GLY A 63 -14.07 -0.34 2.03
C GLY A 63 -13.00 -0.58 0.96
N ALA A 64 -11.91 -1.27 1.27
CA ALA A 64 -10.93 -1.70 0.27
C ALA A 64 -11.42 -2.98 -0.44
N LYS A 65 -10.95 -3.19 -1.68
CA LYS A 65 -11.20 -4.42 -2.42
C LYS A 65 -10.06 -5.41 -2.23
N VAL A 66 -10.38 -6.71 -2.15
CA VAL A 66 -9.41 -7.80 -2.16
C VAL A 66 -9.83 -8.79 -3.25
N PRO A 67 -9.46 -8.54 -4.51
CA PRO A 67 -9.99 -9.27 -5.66
C PRO A 67 -9.56 -10.75 -5.71
N PHE A 68 -8.46 -11.09 -5.06
CA PHE A 68 -7.93 -12.44 -4.91
C PHE A 68 -6.98 -12.51 -3.71
N LEU A 69 -6.68 -13.70 -3.25
CA LEU A 69 -5.60 -13.92 -2.28
C LEU A 69 -4.26 -14.02 -3.03
N ARG A 70 -3.28 -13.25 -2.54
CA ARG A 70 -1.93 -13.24 -3.09
C ARG A 70 -1.33 -14.64 -3.08
N SER A 71 -0.64 -15.00 -4.16
CA SER A 71 0.02 -16.29 -4.31
C SER A 71 1.11 -16.51 -3.24
N SER A 72 1.39 -17.77 -2.93
CA SER A 72 2.44 -18.14 -1.98
C SER A 72 3.83 -17.69 -2.45
N ILE A 73 4.07 -17.67 -3.75
CA ILE A 73 5.33 -17.22 -4.34
C ILE A 73 5.58 -15.74 -4.07
N ASN A 74 4.51 -14.91 -4.08
CA ASN A 74 4.60 -13.47 -3.84
C ASN A 74 4.32 -13.08 -2.37
N SER A 75 4.17 -14.06 -1.48
CA SER A 75 3.89 -13.86 -0.05
C SER A 75 5.00 -14.35 0.87
N ASN A 76 6.04 -15.00 0.32
CA ASN A 76 7.19 -15.48 1.08
C ASN A 76 8.15 -14.35 1.48
N ASP A 77 9.22 -14.70 2.21
CA ASP A 77 10.19 -13.71 2.71
C ASP A 77 11.10 -13.12 1.64
N HIS A 78 11.19 -13.74 0.48
CA HIS A 78 12.04 -13.34 -0.66
C HIS A 78 11.26 -12.49 -1.69
N ALA A 79 9.92 -12.55 -1.65
CA ALA A 79 9.08 -11.79 -2.55
C ALA A 79 9.26 -10.29 -2.32
N THR A 80 9.51 -9.57 -3.40
CA THR A 80 9.68 -8.11 -3.36
C THR A 80 8.34 -7.37 -3.36
N THR A 81 8.38 -6.11 -2.98
CA THR A 81 7.24 -5.19 -3.14
C THR A 81 6.76 -5.15 -4.59
N VAL A 82 7.70 -5.16 -5.53
CA VAL A 82 7.41 -5.08 -6.98
C VAL A 82 6.66 -6.31 -7.46
N ASP A 83 7.06 -7.52 -7.03
CA ASP A 83 6.37 -8.77 -7.40
C ASP A 83 4.89 -8.75 -6.95
N ALA A 84 4.65 -8.29 -5.72
CA ALA A 84 3.29 -8.18 -5.19
C ALA A 84 2.43 -7.13 -5.94
N LEU A 85 3.03 -6.03 -6.38
CA LEU A 85 2.35 -5.01 -7.19
C LEU A 85 2.04 -5.55 -8.59
N PHE A 86 3.00 -6.20 -9.24
CA PHE A 86 2.80 -6.79 -10.57
C PHE A 86 1.72 -7.87 -10.58
N GLU A 87 1.62 -8.69 -9.54
CA GLU A 87 0.56 -9.69 -9.44
C GLU A 87 -0.82 -9.03 -9.49
N VAL A 88 -1.04 -7.94 -8.74
CA VAL A 88 -2.29 -7.19 -8.76
C VAL A 88 -2.53 -6.57 -10.14
N LEU A 89 -1.55 -5.90 -10.71
CA LEU A 89 -1.69 -5.24 -12.00
C LEU A 89 -1.95 -6.24 -13.13
N ASN A 90 -1.28 -7.38 -13.13
CA ASN A 90 -1.47 -8.45 -14.11
C ASN A 90 -2.86 -9.10 -13.97
N PHE A 91 -3.36 -9.31 -12.74
CA PHE A 91 -4.72 -9.77 -12.52
C PHE A 91 -5.74 -8.83 -13.18
N TYR A 92 -5.61 -7.52 -12.99
CA TYR A 92 -6.53 -6.57 -13.61
C TYR A 92 -6.35 -6.49 -15.13
N LYS A 93 -5.11 -6.57 -15.63
CA LYS A 93 -4.82 -6.63 -17.05
C LYS A 93 -5.49 -7.84 -17.72
N SER A 94 -5.50 -9.02 -17.08
CA SER A 94 -6.21 -10.21 -17.57
C SER A 94 -7.72 -10.04 -17.61
N LYS A 95 -8.27 -9.05 -16.89
CA LYS A 95 -9.68 -8.64 -16.93
C LYS A 95 -9.94 -7.42 -17.84
N ASN A 96 -9.01 -7.13 -18.76
CA ASN A 96 -9.05 -5.96 -19.64
C ASN A 96 -9.15 -4.60 -18.92
N LYS A 97 -8.64 -4.53 -17.69
CA LYS A 97 -8.56 -3.29 -16.92
C LYS A 97 -7.10 -2.90 -16.70
N ILE A 98 -6.71 -1.78 -17.28
CA ILE A 98 -5.36 -1.22 -17.18
C ILE A 98 -5.43 0.06 -16.37
N PHE A 99 -4.46 0.24 -15.47
CA PHE A 99 -4.26 1.47 -14.73
C PHE A 99 -3.06 2.22 -15.27
N ASP A 100 -3.21 3.54 -15.40
CA ASP A 100 -2.15 4.44 -15.88
C ASP A 100 -1.20 4.83 -14.75
N LEU A 101 -1.69 4.80 -13.49
CA LEU A 101 -0.92 5.10 -12.29
C LEU A 101 -1.24 4.12 -11.18
N ALA A 102 -0.19 3.60 -10.53
CA ALA A 102 -0.30 2.77 -9.34
C ALA A 102 0.44 3.41 -8.16
N THR A 103 -0.24 3.53 -7.02
CA THR A 103 0.37 4.01 -5.78
C THR A 103 0.51 2.86 -4.80
N CYS A 104 1.74 2.55 -4.42
CA CYS A 104 2.04 1.57 -3.38
C CYS A 104 1.92 2.21 -2.00
N ILE A 105 1.11 1.61 -1.12
CA ILE A 105 0.98 2.03 0.27
C ILE A 105 1.27 0.84 1.17
N TYR A 106 2.06 1.03 2.22
CA TYR A 106 2.27 -0.02 3.22
C TYR A 106 1.13 -0.03 4.26
N ALA A 107 0.70 -1.23 4.65
CA ALA A 107 -0.39 -1.40 5.61
C ALA A 107 -0.10 -0.77 6.99
N CYS A 108 1.17 -0.73 7.40
CA CYS A 108 1.61 -0.15 8.67
C CYS A 108 2.13 1.29 8.49
N ALA A 109 1.37 2.14 7.81
CA ALA A 109 1.69 3.55 7.58
C ALA A 109 0.60 4.47 8.18
N PRO A 110 0.41 4.51 9.53
CA PRO A 110 -0.69 5.22 10.15
C PRO A 110 -0.61 6.75 10.01
N PHE A 111 0.55 7.28 9.64
CA PHE A 111 0.75 8.72 9.45
C PHE A 111 0.55 9.20 8.01
N ILE A 112 0.22 8.29 7.09
CA ILE A 112 -0.17 8.70 5.74
C ILE A 112 -1.52 9.40 5.80
N THR A 113 -1.64 10.50 5.06
CA THR A 113 -2.89 11.28 4.99
C THR A 113 -3.35 11.43 3.54
N SER A 114 -4.64 11.71 3.34
CA SER A 114 -5.18 12.01 2.02
C SER A 114 -4.48 13.21 1.37
N SER A 115 -4.15 14.24 2.16
CA SER A 115 -3.44 15.43 1.67
C SER A 115 -2.03 15.12 1.17
N LEU A 116 -1.30 14.21 1.83
CA LEU A 116 0.01 13.76 1.37
C LEU A 116 -0.09 12.98 0.04
N LEU A 117 -1.11 12.16 -0.12
CA LEU A 117 -1.35 11.43 -1.38
C LEU A 117 -1.67 12.40 -2.52
N ILE A 118 -2.54 13.39 -2.27
CA ILE A 118 -2.89 14.43 -3.25
C ILE A 118 -1.64 15.22 -3.65
N LYS A 119 -0.88 15.70 -2.66
CA LYS A 119 0.37 16.44 -2.91
C LYS A 119 1.38 15.62 -3.72
N SER A 120 1.54 14.33 -3.40
CA SER A 120 2.45 13.45 -4.16
C SER A 120 2.01 13.32 -5.62
N TYR A 121 0.71 13.18 -5.87
CA TYR A 121 0.16 13.13 -7.22
C TYR A 121 0.37 14.45 -7.99
N GLU A 122 0.16 15.59 -7.33
CA GLU A 122 0.40 16.90 -7.94
C GLU A 122 1.86 17.09 -8.32
N ILE A 123 2.81 16.71 -7.45
CA ILE A 123 4.25 16.75 -7.73
C ILE A 123 4.60 15.88 -8.92
N LEU A 124 4.10 14.63 -8.95
CA LEU A 124 4.32 13.71 -10.08
C LEU A 124 3.85 14.34 -11.40
N LYS A 125 2.64 14.90 -11.40
CA LYS A 125 2.03 15.51 -12.59
C LYS A 125 2.76 16.77 -13.04
N THR A 126 3.03 17.69 -12.11
CA THR A 126 3.64 19.00 -12.42
C THR A 126 5.05 18.83 -12.97
N ASN A 127 5.82 17.89 -12.43
CA ASN A 127 7.20 17.65 -12.88
C ASN A 127 7.30 16.66 -14.04
N ASN A 128 6.15 16.12 -14.52
CA ASN A 128 6.13 15.06 -15.54
C ASN A 128 7.08 13.91 -15.21
N SER A 129 7.07 13.49 -13.94
CA SER A 129 7.98 12.46 -13.41
C SER A 129 7.38 11.07 -13.54
N ASP A 130 8.21 10.05 -13.74
CA ASP A 130 7.76 8.65 -13.78
C ASP A 130 7.40 8.09 -12.41
N SER A 131 8.00 8.64 -11.35
CA SER A 131 7.73 8.20 -9.97
C SER A 131 7.91 9.33 -8.97
N VAL A 132 7.26 9.19 -7.81
CA VAL A 132 7.43 10.04 -6.64
C VAL A 132 7.39 9.19 -5.38
N PHE A 133 8.27 9.44 -4.43
CA PHE A 133 8.28 8.78 -3.13
C PHE A 133 8.67 9.77 -2.02
N PRO A 134 8.13 9.59 -0.81
CA PRO A 134 8.44 10.47 0.30
C PRO A 134 9.86 10.21 0.81
N VAL A 135 10.54 11.27 1.16
CA VAL A 135 11.85 11.24 1.81
C VAL A 135 11.82 12.12 3.05
N MET A 136 12.64 11.78 4.02
CA MET A 136 12.83 12.56 5.23
C MET A 136 14.32 12.78 5.46
N ALA A 137 14.68 14.03 5.79
CA ALA A 137 16.06 14.34 6.15
C ALA A 137 16.41 13.66 7.48
N TYR A 138 17.63 13.14 7.59
CA TYR A 138 18.15 12.68 8.87
C TYR A 138 18.30 13.87 9.82
N SER A 139 17.87 13.70 11.05
CA SER A 139 18.05 14.71 12.12
C SER A 139 19.51 14.85 12.58
N HIS A 140 20.34 13.82 12.28
CA HIS A 140 21.76 13.81 12.60
C HIS A 140 22.58 13.43 11.36
N PRO A 141 23.82 13.96 11.23
CA PRO A 141 24.72 13.58 10.15
C PRO A 141 24.97 12.06 10.12
N ILE A 142 24.87 11.44 8.96
CA ILE A 142 25.08 10.00 8.78
C ILE A 142 26.49 9.57 9.23
N GLN A 143 27.45 10.49 9.20
CA GLN A 143 28.84 10.27 9.65
C GLN A 143 28.92 9.95 11.16
N ARG A 144 27.88 10.26 11.92
CA ARG A 144 27.77 9.91 13.35
C ARG A 144 27.08 8.55 13.58
N ALA A 145 26.69 7.84 12.54
CA ALA A 145 26.16 6.49 12.69
C ALA A 145 27.26 5.57 13.24
N LEU A 146 26.94 4.83 14.29
CA LEU A 146 27.81 3.77 14.81
C LEU A 146 27.85 2.62 13.81
N LYS A 147 29.05 2.06 13.61
CA LYS A 147 29.24 0.82 12.82
C LYS A 147 28.87 -0.39 13.62
#